data_242a96c905086891a8ffa8d6dcd8949c
#
_entry.id   242a96c905086891a8ffa8d6dcd8949c
#
_cell.length_a   1.000
_cell.length_b   1.000
_cell.length_c   1.000
_cell.angle_alpha   90.00
_cell.angle_beta   90.00
_cell.angle_gamma   90.00
#
_symmetry.space_group_name_H-M   'P 1'
#
loop_
_entity.id
_entity.type
_entity.pdbx_description
1 polymer ?
#
loop_
_entity_poly.entity_id
_entity_poly.type
_entity_poly.pdbx_seq_one_letter_code
_entity_poly.pdbx_strand_id
1 'polypeptide(L)'
;MKTAVVGSINMDMTVTAERIPLKGETLKGEDIRYIPGGKGANQAVAMAKLGADVEMFGCVGDDEAGRSLIKNMEDMGVGTTHIKVAPGVNT
;
A
#
# COMPACT_ATOMS: atom_id res chain seq x y z
N MET A 1 10.28 16.03 -17.05
CA MET A 1 10.28 14.61 -17.46
C MET A 1 9.38 13.81 -16.52
N LYS A 2 8.50 13.02 -17.08
CA LYS A 2 7.60 12.17 -16.29
C LYS A 2 8.24 10.82 -16.03
N THR A 3 8.16 10.34 -14.79
CA THR A 3 8.67 9.02 -14.39
C THR A 3 7.49 8.08 -14.21
N ALA A 4 7.54 6.90 -14.82
CA ALA A 4 6.55 5.86 -14.65
C ALA A 4 7.09 4.80 -13.69
N VAL A 5 6.29 4.42 -12.70
CA VAL A 5 6.59 3.30 -11.81
C VAL A 5 5.56 2.21 -12.05
N VAL A 6 6.02 1.01 -12.38
CA VAL A 6 5.17 -0.17 -12.56
C VAL A 6 5.53 -1.15 -11.46
N GLY A 7 4.59 -1.47 -10.60
CA GLY A 7 4.92 -2.36 -9.50
C GLY A 7 3.76 -2.63 -8.55
N SER A 8 4.09 -3.19 -7.40
CA SER A 8 3.13 -3.64 -6.41
C SER A 8 2.59 -2.52 -5.54
N ILE A 9 1.33 -2.65 -5.19
CA ILE A 9 0.62 -1.78 -4.24
C ILE A 9 -0.12 -2.71 -3.28
N ASN A 10 0.16 -2.59 -1.99
CA ASN A 10 -0.55 -3.42 -1.00
C ASN A 10 -0.70 -2.70 0.33
N MET A 11 -1.54 -3.27 1.18
CA MET A 11 -1.72 -2.83 2.55
C MET A 11 -1.13 -3.87 3.48
N ASP A 12 -0.13 -3.49 4.27
CA ASP A 12 0.48 -4.37 5.25
C ASP A 12 -0.28 -4.30 6.56
N MET A 13 -0.49 -5.45 7.18
CA MET A 13 -1.09 -5.55 8.50
C MET A 13 -0.01 -5.94 9.50
N THR A 14 0.20 -5.09 10.48
CA THR A 14 1.17 -5.33 11.55
C THR A 14 0.45 -5.54 12.86
N VAL A 15 0.80 -6.63 13.56
CA VAL A 15 0.23 -6.97 14.86
C VAL A 15 1.33 -6.95 15.90
N THR A 16 1.12 -6.16 16.96
CA THR A 16 2.02 -6.14 18.11
C THR A 16 1.50 -7.12 19.16
N ALA A 17 2.39 -7.97 19.67
CA ALA A 17 2.06 -8.95 20.70
C ALA A 17 3.19 -9.00 21.73
N GLU A 18 2.85 -9.44 22.96
CA GLU A 18 3.84 -9.53 24.05
C GLU A 18 4.95 -10.53 23.75
N ARG A 19 4.63 -11.60 23.02
CA ARG A 19 5.58 -12.66 22.66
C ARG A 19 5.08 -13.42 21.43
N ILE A 20 5.96 -14.21 20.87
CA ILE A 20 5.59 -15.10 19.77
C ILE A 20 4.72 -16.24 20.33
N PRO A 21 3.53 -16.51 19.77
CA PRO A 21 2.68 -17.62 20.23
C PRO A 21 3.39 -18.98 20.07
N LEU A 22 3.21 -19.86 21.04
CA LEU A 22 3.66 -21.24 20.95
C LEU A 22 2.72 -22.03 20.04
N LYS A 23 3.18 -23.18 19.53
CA LYS A 23 2.39 -24.05 18.66
C LYS A 23 1.07 -24.42 19.37
N GLY A 24 -0.04 -24.19 18.66
CA GLY A 24 -1.39 -24.47 19.20
C GLY A 24 -1.91 -23.42 20.17
N GLU A 25 -1.15 -22.39 20.45
CA GLU A 25 -1.55 -21.31 21.34
C GLU A 25 -2.15 -20.15 20.54
N THR A 26 -3.20 -19.53 21.08
CA THR A 26 -3.73 -18.27 20.54
C THR A 26 -3.32 -17.15 21.48
N LEU A 27 -2.57 -16.18 20.94
CA LEU A 27 -2.13 -15.01 21.69
C LEU A 27 -2.85 -13.78 21.15
N LYS A 28 -3.41 -12.97 22.05
CA LYS A 28 -4.07 -11.72 21.65
C LYS A 28 -3.03 -10.68 21.26
N GLY A 29 -3.19 -10.09 20.09
CA GLY A 29 -2.36 -8.97 19.68
C GLY A 29 -2.70 -7.72 20.49
N GLU A 30 -1.69 -6.94 20.85
CA GLU A 30 -1.87 -5.70 21.59
C GLU A 30 -2.29 -4.55 20.67
N ASP A 31 -1.83 -4.57 19.43
CA ASP A 31 -2.10 -3.51 18.45
C ASP A 31 -2.10 -4.10 17.05
N ILE A 32 -3.03 -3.63 16.23
CA ILE A 32 -3.12 -4.00 14.83
C ILE A 32 -3.03 -2.73 14.01
N ARG A 33 -2.06 -2.67 13.09
CA ARG A 33 -1.85 -1.52 12.21
C ARG A 33 -1.92 -1.93 10.76
N TYR A 34 -2.53 -1.06 9.96
CA TYR A 34 -2.56 -1.20 8.51
C TYR A 34 -1.64 -0.14 7.91
N ILE A 35 -0.59 -0.59 7.26
CA ILE A 35 0.45 0.29 6.72
C ILE A 35 0.47 0.16 5.20
N PRO A 36 0.35 1.28 4.46
CA PRO A 36 0.49 1.23 3.01
C PRO A 36 1.84 0.65 2.63
N GLY A 37 1.84 -0.33 1.75
CA GLY A 37 3.04 -1.05 1.36
C GLY A 37 3.07 -1.32 -0.13
N GLY A 38 3.95 -2.22 -0.50
CA GLY A 38 4.25 -2.52 -1.88
C GLY A 38 5.50 -1.80 -2.33
N LYS A 39 6.43 -2.57 -2.87
CA LYS A 39 7.72 -2.03 -3.29
C LYS A 39 7.58 -0.93 -4.34
N GLY A 40 6.69 -1.13 -5.33
CA GLY A 40 6.43 -0.14 -6.36
C GLY A 40 5.82 1.13 -5.81
N ALA A 41 4.80 1.00 -4.95
CA ALA A 41 4.16 2.15 -4.33
C ALA A 41 5.13 2.95 -3.47
N ASN A 42 5.96 2.27 -2.68
CA ASN A 42 6.97 2.93 -1.85
C ASN A 42 8.01 3.70 -2.69
N GLN A 43 8.44 3.13 -3.82
CA GLN A 43 9.35 3.81 -4.74
C GLN A 43 8.72 5.05 -5.35
N ALA A 44 7.45 4.96 -5.76
CA ALA A 44 6.74 6.09 -6.35
C ALA A 44 6.63 7.25 -5.36
N VAL A 45 6.25 6.96 -4.12
CA VAL A 45 6.14 7.98 -3.06
C VAL A 45 7.49 8.61 -2.77
N ALA A 46 8.55 7.82 -2.68
CA ALA A 46 9.90 8.33 -2.41
C ALA A 46 10.36 9.28 -3.52
N MET A 47 10.14 8.93 -4.79
CA MET A 47 10.50 9.78 -5.92
C MET A 47 9.68 11.06 -5.96
N ALA A 48 8.38 10.99 -5.68
CA ALA A 48 7.52 12.16 -5.63
C ALA A 48 7.95 13.14 -4.54
N LYS A 49 8.36 12.64 -3.38
CA LYS A 49 8.89 13.47 -2.29
C LYS A 49 10.17 14.20 -2.67
N LEU A 50 10.94 13.65 -3.59
CA LEU A 50 12.15 14.28 -4.12
C LEU A 50 11.87 15.26 -5.26
N GLY A 51 10.61 15.50 -5.59
CA GLY A 51 10.22 16.47 -6.60
C GLY A 51 10.03 15.89 -8.00
N ALA A 52 10.09 14.57 -8.17
CA ALA A 52 9.86 13.95 -9.47
C ALA A 52 8.38 13.99 -9.85
N ASP A 53 8.10 14.10 -11.15
CA ASP A 53 6.75 13.96 -11.71
C ASP A 53 6.50 12.47 -11.95
N VAL A 54 5.82 11.81 -11.01
CA VAL A 54 5.68 10.36 -10.97
C VAL A 54 4.25 9.94 -11.29
N GLU A 55 4.13 8.93 -12.16
CA GLU A 55 2.87 8.29 -12.48
C GLU A 55 2.97 6.81 -12.09
N MET A 56 2.01 6.32 -11.29
CA MET A 56 2.00 4.94 -10.83
C MET A 56 1.12 4.06 -11.74
N PHE A 57 1.66 2.93 -12.15
CA PHE A 57 0.94 1.89 -12.89
C PHE A 57 0.86 0.65 -12.01
N GLY A 58 -0.33 0.26 -11.64
CA GLY A 58 -0.53 -0.90 -10.77
C GLY A 58 -2.00 -1.27 -10.69
N CYS A 59 -2.32 -2.11 -9.72
CA CYS A 59 -3.68 -2.59 -9.52
C CYS A 59 -3.98 -2.70 -8.02
N VAL A 60 -5.17 -2.31 -7.63
CA VAL A 60 -5.70 -2.51 -6.27
C VAL A 60 -7.05 -3.21 -6.38
N GLY A 61 -7.51 -3.79 -5.28
CA GLY A 61 -8.86 -4.34 -5.22
C GLY A 61 -9.90 -3.24 -5.06
N ASP A 62 -11.15 -3.55 -5.37
CA ASP A 62 -12.28 -2.65 -5.14
C ASP A 62 -12.74 -2.80 -3.69
N ASP A 63 -11.91 -2.34 -2.78
CA ASP A 63 -12.14 -2.39 -1.35
C ASP A 63 -11.67 -1.10 -0.68
N GLU A 64 -11.94 -0.99 0.61
CA GLU A 64 -11.54 0.20 1.38
C GLU A 64 -10.02 0.37 1.40
N ALA A 65 -9.27 -0.72 1.52
CA ALA A 65 -7.82 -0.69 1.50
C ALA A 65 -7.29 -0.14 0.17
N GLY A 66 -7.86 -0.57 -0.97
CA GLY A 66 -7.47 -0.06 -2.28
C GLY A 66 -7.72 1.43 -2.42
N ARG A 67 -8.90 1.89 -2.01
CA ARG A 67 -9.22 3.33 -2.06
C ARG A 67 -8.30 4.16 -1.16
N SER A 68 -8.00 3.66 0.02
CA SER A 68 -7.10 4.31 0.95
C SER A 68 -5.67 4.42 0.40
N LEU A 69 -5.19 3.38 -0.28
CA LEU A 69 -3.87 3.37 -0.89
C LEU A 69 -3.76 4.38 -2.04
N ILE A 70 -4.79 4.47 -2.88
CA ILE A 70 -4.84 5.45 -3.96
C ILE A 70 -4.81 6.86 -3.38
N LYS A 71 -5.64 7.14 -2.38
CA LYS A 71 -5.68 8.45 -1.73
C LYS A 71 -4.34 8.82 -1.12
N ASN A 72 -3.68 7.87 -0.45
CA ASN A 72 -2.38 8.11 0.15
C ASN A 72 -1.34 8.51 -0.91
N MET A 73 -1.32 7.82 -2.06
CA MET A 73 -0.40 8.16 -3.15
C MET A 73 -0.71 9.53 -3.74
N GLU A 74 -1.99 9.86 -3.93
CA GLU A 74 -2.40 11.19 -4.40
C GLU A 74 -1.93 12.28 -3.44
N ASP A 75 -2.11 12.07 -2.13
CA ASP A 75 -1.70 13.04 -1.11
C ASP A 75 -0.17 13.23 -1.09
N MET A 76 0.58 12.22 -1.51
CA MET A 76 2.05 12.27 -1.60
C MET A 76 2.56 12.79 -2.95
N GLY A 77 1.67 13.19 -3.84
CA GLY A 77 2.06 13.77 -5.13
C GLY A 77 2.27 12.78 -6.26
N VAL A 78 1.83 11.55 -6.10
CA VAL A 78 1.92 10.50 -7.14
C VAL A 78 0.67 10.54 -8.01
N GLY A 79 0.84 10.51 -9.33
CA GLY A 79 -0.28 10.38 -10.26
C GLY A 79 -0.88 8.97 -10.19
N THR A 80 -2.21 8.88 -10.10
CA THR A 80 -2.92 7.61 -9.86
C THR A 80 -3.88 7.24 -11.00
N THR A 81 -3.89 7.99 -12.09
CA THR A 81 -4.80 7.78 -13.21
C THR A 81 -4.70 6.37 -13.82
N HIS A 82 -3.53 5.76 -13.77
CA HIS A 82 -3.26 4.46 -14.38
C HIS A 82 -3.28 3.30 -13.38
N ILE A 83 -3.80 3.52 -12.18
CA ILE A 83 -4.02 2.44 -11.22
C ILE A 83 -5.38 1.82 -11.52
N LYS A 84 -5.39 0.52 -11.80
CA LYS A 84 -6.62 -0.22 -12.03
C LYS A 84 -7.25 -0.64 -10.72
N VAL A 85 -8.57 -0.57 -10.66
CA VAL A 85 -9.36 -1.12 -9.55
C VAL A 85 -10.02 -2.40 -10.05
N ALA A 86 -9.66 -3.53 -9.46
CA ALA A 86 -10.17 -4.85 -9.87
C ALA A 86 -11.36 -5.25 -8.99
N PRO A 87 -12.59 -5.33 -9.55
CA PRO A 87 -13.76 -5.72 -8.76
C PRO A 87 -13.66 -7.18 -8.30
N GLY A 88 -14.13 -7.43 -7.08
CA GLY A 88 -14.16 -8.77 -6.49
C GLY A 88 -12.80 -9.30 -6.01
N VAL A 89 -11.79 -8.46 -5.96
CA VAL A 89 -10.44 -8.82 -5.53
C VAL A 89 -10.05 -7.98 -4.32
N ASN A 90 -9.37 -8.58 -3.36
CA ASN A 90 -8.83 -7.87 -2.21
C ASN A 90 -7.46 -7.27 -2.53
N THR A 91 -7.22 -6.13 -1.94
CA THR A 91 -5.93 -5.46 -2.04
C THR A 91 -4.88 -6.13 -1.16
#